data_9f9bff380bcaf8956bf4f8066ca8707d
#
_entry.id   9f9bff380bcaf8956bf4f8066ca8707d
#
_cell.length_a   1.000
_cell.length_b   1.000
_cell.length_c   1.000
_cell.angle_alpha   90.00
_cell.angle_beta   90.00
_cell.angle_gamma   90.00
#
_symmetry.space_group_name_H-M   'P 1'
#
loop_
_entity.id
_entity.type
_entity.pdbx_description
1 polymer ?
#
loop_
_entity_poly.entity_id
_entity_poly.type
_entity_poly.pdbx_seq_one_letter_code
_entity_poly.pdbx_strand_id
1 'polypeptide(L)'
;TTMQDIDNFVERVGFPVLVRPSYVLSGAAMNVCSNRDELEKFLKLAANVSAEHPVVVSKFIEHAKEIEMDAVAKNGEVIAYAISEHIEFAGVHSGDATIQFPPQKLYVETARRIKKISKKIAAELHISGPFNIQFLARENDIKVIECNLRASRSFPFVSKVLKINLIELATKVMLGLPVEKPNKNLFDLGYVGIKASQFSFNRLQKADPV
;
A
#
# COMPACT_ATOMS: atom_id res chain seq x y z
N THR A 1 10.87 14.32 -18.30
CA THR A 1 11.23 15.10 -17.09
C THR A 1 12.67 15.52 -17.27
N THR A 2 12.92 16.81 -17.31
CA THR A 2 14.27 17.37 -17.41
C THR A 2 14.90 17.54 -16.02
N MET A 3 16.20 17.75 -15.92
CA MET A 3 16.84 18.10 -14.64
C MET A 3 16.23 19.36 -14.03
N GLN A 4 15.90 20.36 -14.87
CA GLN A 4 15.23 21.58 -14.41
C GLN A 4 13.88 21.33 -13.74
N ASP A 5 13.08 20.36 -14.24
CA ASP A 5 11.79 20.00 -13.62
C ASP A 5 12.01 19.38 -12.24
N ILE A 6 13.07 18.56 -12.09
CA ILE A 6 13.45 17.94 -10.81
C ILE A 6 13.89 19.02 -9.82
N ASP A 7 14.69 19.97 -10.27
CA ASP A 7 15.19 21.08 -9.44
C ASP A 7 14.03 21.92 -8.91
N ASN A 8 13.16 22.37 -9.79
CA ASN A 8 11.97 23.13 -9.43
C ASN A 8 11.05 22.33 -8.47
N PHE A 9 10.95 21.00 -8.64
CA PHE A 9 10.19 20.16 -7.73
C PHE A 9 10.85 20.11 -6.35
N VAL A 10 12.17 19.88 -6.28
CA VAL A 10 12.90 19.78 -5.00
C VAL A 10 12.90 21.10 -4.25
N GLU A 11 13.06 22.24 -4.94
CA GLU A 11 12.94 23.57 -4.32
C GLU A 11 11.56 23.78 -3.68
N ARG A 12 10.49 23.28 -4.31
CA ARG A 12 9.14 23.41 -3.79
C ARG A 12 8.85 22.51 -2.61
N VAL A 13 9.33 21.24 -2.63
CA VAL A 13 8.94 20.22 -1.62
C VAL A 13 10.00 19.97 -0.57
N GLY A 14 11.25 20.37 -0.80
CA GLY A 14 12.41 20.11 0.05
C GLY A 14 12.80 18.63 0.09
N PHE A 15 13.95 18.36 0.71
CA PHE A 15 14.39 16.99 1.02
C PHE A 15 13.67 16.44 2.28
N PRO A 16 13.64 15.09 2.48
CA PRO A 16 14.09 14.05 1.56
C PRO A 16 13.12 13.81 0.40
N VAL A 17 13.66 13.30 -0.70
CA VAL A 17 12.89 12.86 -1.88
C VAL A 17 13.20 11.41 -2.22
N LEU A 18 12.25 10.74 -2.87
CA LEU A 18 12.37 9.37 -3.33
C LEU A 18 12.59 9.35 -4.84
N VAL A 19 13.67 8.74 -5.28
CA VAL A 19 13.95 8.45 -6.69
C VAL A 19 13.48 7.04 -7.00
N ARG A 20 12.66 6.90 -8.03
CA ARG A 20 12.10 5.62 -8.46
C ARG A 20 12.21 5.48 -9.97
N PRO A 21 12.94 4.46 -10.48
CA PRO A 21 12.87 4.08 -11.88
C PRO A 21 11.45 3.62 -12.22
N SER A 22 10.98 3.96 -13.43
CA SER A 22 9.71 3.43 -13.93
C SER A 22 9.86 1.96 -14.35
N TYR A 23 8.75 1.21 -14.24
CA TYR A 23 8.67 -0.21 -14.64
C TYR A 23 9.62 -1.17 -13.90
N VAL A 24 10.05 -0.81 -12.70
CA VAL A 24 10.84 -1.68 -11.83
C VAL A 24 9.93 -2.34 -10.80
N LEU A 25 10.08 -3.66 -10.63
CA LEU A 25 9.30 -4.44 -9.68
C LEU A 25 9.95 -4.42 -8.29
N SER A 26 9.09 -4.50 -7.26
CA SER A 26 9.51 -4.69 -5.86
C SER A 26 10.48 -3.64 -5.33
N GLY A 27 10.38 -2.39 -5.79
CA GLY A 27 11.20 -1.29 -5.29
C GLY A 27 12.69 -1.36 -5.65
N ALA A 28 13.08 -2.20 -6.60
CA ALA A 28 14.47 -2.28 -7.03
C ALA A 28 14.98 -0.91 -7.52
N ALA A 29 16.17 -0.53 -7.08
CA ALA A 29 16.80 0.76 -7.35
C ALA A 29 16.00 2.00 -6.89
N MET A 30 15.01 1.85 -6.01
CA MET A 30 14.40 2.96 -5.29
C MET A 30 15.37 3.44 -4.21
N ASN A 31 15.56 4.77 -4.13
CA ASN A 31 16.46 5.35 -3.14
C ASN A 31 15.87 6.63 -2.56
N VAL A 32 16.00 6.79 -1.25
CA VAL A 32 15.69 8.03 -0.55
C VAL A 32 16.93 8.91 -0.60
N CYS A 33 16.75 10.15 -1.02
CA CYS A 33 17.82 11.15 -1.12
C CYS A 33 17.57 12.24 -0.10
N SER A 34 18.54 12.47 0.78
CA SER A 34 18.48 13.47 1.84
C SER A 34 19.10 14.81 1.43
N ASN A 35 19.83 14.84 0.32
CA ASN A 35 20.51 16.01 -0.21
C ASN A 35 20.69 15.93 -1.73
N ARG A 36 21.25 17.01 -2.30
CA ARG A 36 21.46 17.16 -3.74
C ARG A 36 22.44 16.13 -4.32
N ASP A 37 23.52 15.87 -3.63
CA ASP A 37 24.58 14.97 -4.12
C ASP A 37 24.06 13.52 -4.23
N GLU A 38 23.30 13.09 -3.23
CA GLU A 38 22.61 11.79 -3.26
C GLU A 38 21.60 11.72 -4.41
N LEU A 39 20.82 12.77 -4.62
CA LEU A 39 19.84 12.84 -5.70
C LEU A 39 20.53 12.67 -7.06
N GLU A 40 21.59 13.38 -7.35
CA GLU A 40 22.32 13.27 -8.61
C GLU A 40 22.93 11.88 -8.81
N LYS A 41 23.50 11.29 -7.76
CA LYS A 41 24.04 9.94 -7.77
C LYS A 41 22.97 8.91 -8.12
N PHE A 42 21.83 8.97 -7.44
CA PHE A 42 20.76 7.98 -7.62
C PHE A 42 19.96 8.19 -8.91
N LEU A 43 19.87 9.42 -9.44
CA LEU A 43 19.32 9.66 -10.77
C LEU A 43 20.16 9.01 -11.87
N LYS A 44 21.49 9.07 -11.78
CA LYS A 44 22.40 8.38 -12.72
C LYS A 44 22.22 6.87 -12.65
N LEU A 45 22.12 6.30 -11.44
CA LEU A 45 21.90 4.87 -11.26
C LEU A 45 20.52 4.43 -11.79
N ALA A 46 19.49 5.21 -11.52
CA ALA A 46 18.13 4.92 -11.99
C ALA A 46 18.03 4.98 -13.53
N ALA A 47 18.69 5.94 -14.16
CA ALA A 47 18.76 6.05 -15.61
C ALA A 47 19.47 4.86 -16.27
N ASN A 48 20.48 4.29 -15.61
CA ASN A 48 21.18 3.09 -16.11
C ASN A 48 20.32 1.82 -16.02
N VAL A 49 19.46 1.75 -14.99
CA VAL A 49 18.55 0.61 -14.78
C VAL A 49 17.37 0.64 -15.74
N SER A 50 16.92 1.83 -16.14
CA SER A 50 15.74 2.02 -16.98
C SER A 50 16.04 3.12 -18.03
N ALA A 51 16.94 2.81 -18.95
CA ALA A 51 17.42 3.77 -19.96
C ALA A 51 16.30 4.28 -20.90
N GLU A 52 15.27 3.48 -21.14
CA GLU A 52 14.16 3.80 -22.05
C GLU A 52 12.95 4.43 -21.35
N HIS A 53 12.94 4.48 -20.03
CA HIS A 53 11.78 4.92 -19.26
C HIS A 53 12.11 6.06 -18.29
N PRO A 54 11.14 6.97 -18.04
CA PRO A 54 11.35 8.09 -17.17
C PRO A 54 11.58 7.68 -15.71
N VAL A 55 12.43 8.42 -15.03
CA VAL A 55 12.59 8.32 -13.58
C VAL A 55 11.56 9.23 -12.90
N VAL A 56 10.90 8.72 -11.87
CA VAL A 56 9.95 9.47 -11.05
C VAL A 56 10.65 9.95 -9.78
N VAL A 57 10.55 11.24 -9.48
CA VAL A 57 10.98 11.82 -8.21
C VAL A 57 9.74 12.27 -7.44
N SER A 58 9.63 11.82 -6.20
CA SER A 58 8.49 12.16 -5.33
C SER A 58 8.99 12.60 -3.95
N LYS A 59 8.17 13.39 -3.24
CA LYS A 59 8.45 13.72 -1.83
C LYS A 59 8.44 12.44 -1.00
N PHE A 60 9.48 12.21 -0.22
CA PHE A 60 9.48 11.15 0.79
C PHE A 60 8.84 11.69 2.08
N ILE A 61 7.89 10.94 2.63
CA ILE A 61 7.16 11.33 3.84
C ILE A 61 7.69 10.49 5.00
N GLU A 62 8.56 11.13 5.80
CA GLU A 62 9.16 10.47 6.96
C GLU A 62 8.12 10.16 8.04
N HIS A 63 8.34 9.06 8.74
CA HIS A 63 7.50 8.59 9.86
C HIS A 63 6.01 8.41 9.51
N ALA A 64 5.71 8.24 8.21
CA ALA A 64 4.37 7.90 7.79
C ALA A 64 4.05 6.44 8.13
N LYS A 65 2.80 6.18 8.51
CA LYS A 65 2.25 4.83 8.60
C LYS A 65 1.85 4.34 7.23
N GLU A 66 2.14 3.09 6.94
CA GLU A 66 1.57 2.40 5.80
C GLU A 66 0.31 1.66 6.23
N ILE A 67 -0.75 1.86 5.46
CA ILE A 67 -2.07 1.32 5.76
C ILE A 67 -2.59 0.68 4.49
N GLU A 68 -3.15 -0.51 4.63
CA GLU A 68 -3.77 -1.23 3.54
C GLU A 68 -5.28 -1.32 3.73
N MET A 69 -6.02 -1.23 2.64
CA MET A 69 -7.42 -1.59 2.60
C MET A 69 -7.61 -2.71 1.59
N ASP A 70 -7.91 -3.90 2.09
CA ASP A 70 -8.37 -5.03 1.30
C ASP A 70 -9.89 -5.01 1.22
N ALA A 71 -10.43 -5.11 0.03
CA ALA A 71 -11.87 -4.96 -0.16
C ALA A 71 -12.42 -5.82 -1.30
N VAL A 72 -13.73 -6.02 -1.26
CA VAL A 72 -14.52 -6.58 -2.37
C VAL A 72 -15.55 -5.54 -2.77
N ALA A 73 -15.62 -5.24 -4.05
CA ALA A 73 -16.65 -4.37 -4.63
C ALA A 73 -17.48 -5.11 -5.67
N LYS A 74 -18.72 -4.65 -5.88
CA LYS A 74 -19.62 -5.10 -6.92
C LYS A 74 -20.15 -3.87 -7.65
N ASN A 75 -19.88 -3.75 -8.95
CA ASN A 75 -20.28 -2.62 -9.80
C ASN A 75 -19.91 -1.26 -9.17
N GLY A 76 -18.70 -1.15 -8.62
CA GLY A 76 -18.22 0.07 -7.96
C GLY A 76 -18.68 0.26 -6.50
N GLU A 77 -19.62 -0.55 -5.99
CA GLU A 77 -20.02 -0.50 -4.58
C GLU A 77 -19.14 -1.41 -3.72
N VAL A 78 -18.49 -0.84 -2.71
CA VAL A 78 -17.72 -1.63 -1.71
C VAL A 78 -18.69 -2.38 -0.81
N ILE A 79 -18.70 -3.72 -0.90
CA ILE A 79 -19.58 -4.60 -0.14
C ILE A 79 -18.93 -5.19 1.12
N ALA A 80 -17.60 -5.38 1.10
CA ALA A 80 -16.83 -5.80 2.26
C ALA A 80 -15.43 -5.17 2.22
N TYR A 81 -14.87 -4.89 3.39
CA TYR A 81 -13.51 -4.32 3.48
C TYR A 81 -12.86 -4.63 4.83
N ALA A 82 -11.53 -4.61 4.83
CA ALA A 82 -10.67 -4.65 6.00
C ALA A 82 -9.60 -3.57 5.88
N ILE A 83 -9.42 -2.76 6.92
CA ILE A 83 -8.33 -1.79 7.01
C ILE A 83 -7.32 -2.34 7.99
N SER A 84 -6.09 -2.56 7.55
CA SER A 84 -4.96 -3.03 8.35
C SER A 84 -3.83 -2.00 8.34
N GLU A 85 -2.97 -2.03 9.34
CA GLU A 85 -1.81 -1.15 9.41
C GLU A 85 -0.52 -1.96 9.55
N HIS A 86 0.57 -1.42 8.99
CA HIS A 86 1.91 -1.94 9.23
C HIS A 86 2.40 -1.50 10.62
N ILE A 87 3.08 -2.37 11.33
CA ILE A 87 3.71 -2.03 12.61
C ILE A 87 4.91 -1.12 12.37
N GLU A 88 5.65 -1.42 11.31
CA GLU A 88 6.77 -0.63 10.84
C GLU A 88 6.30 0.69 10.20
N PHE A 89 7.19 1.67 10.11
CA PHE A 89 6.95 2.84 9.28
C PHE A 89 7.01 2.48 7.79
N ALA A 90 6.40 3.31 6.95
CA ALA A 90 6.36 3.11 5.52
C ALA A 90 7.77 2.99 4.92
N GLY A 91 7.89 2.09 3.94
CA GLY A 91 9.14 1.76 3.27
C GLY A 91 9.51 0.28 3.36
N VAL A 92 8.79 -0.50 4.17
CA VAL A 92 8.89 -1.96 4.19
C VAL A 92 7.83 -2.53 3.26
N HIS A 93 8.24 -3.41 2.34
CA HIS A 93 7.30 -4.03 1.40
C HIS A 93 6.21 -4.81 2.15
N SER A 94 4.96 -4.68 1.73
CA SER A 94 3.79 -5.28 2.42
C SER A 94 3.85 -6.81 2.57
N GLY A 95 4.60 -7.50 1.70
CA GLY A 95 4.88 -8.92 1.84
C GLY A 95 5.73 -9.26 3.07
N ASP A 96 6.60 -8.34 3.46
CA ASP A 96 7.64 -8.51 4.48
C ASP A 96 7.27 -7.82 5.79
N ALA A 97 6.42 -6.81 5.74
CA ALA A 97 5.96 -6.06 6.90
C ALA A 97 5.12 -6.89 7.88
N THR A 98 5.23 -6.55 9.15
CA THR A 98 4.32 -7.03 10.19
C THR A 98 3.02 -6.24 10.12
N ILE A 99 1.92 -6.93 9.86
CA ILE A 99 0.60 -6.32 9.67
C ILE A 99 -0.29 -6.67 10.85
N GLN A 100 -0.97 -5.67 11.40
CA GLN A 100 -2.01 -5.86 12.41
C GLN A 100 -3.39 -5.46 11.88
N PHE A 101 -4.40 -6.25 12.28
CA PHE A 101 -5.80 -6.02 11.94
C PHE A 101 -6.72 -6.40 13.11
N PRO A 102 -7.66 -5.54 13.55
CA PRO A 102 -7.85 -4.14 13.14
C PRO A 102 -6.68 -3.24 13.50
N PRO A 103 -6.55 -2.07 12.86
CA PRO A 103 -5.48 -1.13 13.18
C PRO A 103 -5.62 -0.61 14.61
N GLN A 104 -4.50 -0.49 15.33
CA GLN A 104 -4.48 -0.12 16.74
C GLN A 104 -4.00 1.31 16.98
N LYS A 105 -3.25 1.87 16.05
CA LYS A 105 -2.66 3.22 16.15
C LYS A 105 -3.20 4.17 15.08
N LEU A 106 -4.29 3.79 14.43
CA LEU A 106 -4.94 4.59 13.40
C LEU A 106 -6.07 5.42 14.02
N TYR A 107 -6.08 6.71 13.79
CA TYR A 107 -7.19 7.56 14.22
C TYR A 107 -8.49 7.16 13.49
N VAL A 108 -9.61 7.21 14.20
CA VAL A 108 -10.93 6.88 13.64
C VAL A 108 -11.25 7.75 12.42
N GLU A 109 -10.88 9.02 12.44
CA GLU A 109 -11.08 9.94 11.32
C GLU A 109 -10.24 9.52 10.11
N THR A 110 -9.00 9.07 10.31
CA THR A 110 -8.15 8.54 9.24
C THR A 110 -8.80 7.30 8.60
N ALA A 111 -9.31 6.37 9.42
CA ALA A 111 -10.01 5.18 8.91
C ALA A 111 -11.28 5.56 8.11
N ARG A 112 -12.05 6.55 8.56
CA ARG A 112 -13.22 7.08 7.84
C ARG A 112 -12.84 7.68 6.48
N ARG A 113 -11.76 8.45 6.44
CA ARG A 113 -11.25 9.06 5.20
C ARG A 113 -10.75 7.99 4.22
N ILE A 114 -9.98 7.01 4.69
CA ILE A 114 -9.53 5.88 3.87
C ILE A 114 -10.74 5.17 3.25
N LYS A 115 -11.75 4.84 4.06
CA LYS A 115 -12.98 4.24 3.56
C LYS A 115 -13.68 5.10 2.49
N LYS A 116 -13.75 6.42 2.71
CA LYS A 116 -14.38 7.36 1.76
C LYS A 116 -13.60 7.43 0.45
N ILE A 117 -12.27 7.50 0.51
CA ILE A 117 -11.39 7.51 -0.67
C ILE A 117 -11.56 6.22 -1.45
N SER A 118 -11.48 5.07 -0.78
CA SER A 118 -11.59 3.76 -1.41
C SER A 118 -12.95 3.55 -2.09
N LYS A 119 -14.04 4.02 -1.48
CA LYS A 119 -15.37 3.98 -2.11
C LYS A 119 -15.42 4.82 -3.39
N LYS A 120 -14.81 6.01 -3.41
CA LYS A 120 -14.74 6.85 -4.61
C LYS A 120 -13.92 6.15 -5.71
N ILE A 121 -12.76 5.60 -5.37
CA ILE A 121 -11.92 4.88 -6.33
C ILE A 121 -12.68 3.68 -6.89
N ALA A 122 -13.33 2.89 -6.04
CA ALA A 122 -14.10 1.72 -6.48
C ALA A 122 -15.24 2.12 -7.45
N ALA A 123 -15.94 3.20 -7.16
CA ALA A 123 -17.03 3.71 -8.00
C ALA A 123 -16.51 4.22 -9.36
N GLU A 124 -15.47 5.06 -9.36
CA GLU A 124 -14.88 5.63 -10.58
C GLU A 124 -14.28 4.57 -11.51
N LEU A 125 -13.66 3.55 -10.95
CA LEU A 125 -13.08 2.45 -11.70
C LEU A 125 -14.07 1.30 -11.97
N HIS A 126 -15.33 1.42 -11.57
CA HIS A 126 -16.37 0.39 -11.71
C HIS A 126 -15.93 -0.99 -11.25
N ILE A 127 -15.20 -1.07 -10.12
CA ILE A 127 -14.56 -2.32 -9.65
C ILE A 127 -15.65 -3.36 -9.36
N SER A 128 -15.43 -4.58 -9.89
CA SER A 128 -16.20 -5.79 -9.55
C SER A 128 -15.24 -6.93 -9.25
N GLY A 129 -15.08 -7.27 -7.98
CA GLY A 129 -14.14 -8.27 -7.49
C GLY A 129 -13.26 -7.76 -6.34
N PRO A 130 -12.15 -8.45 -6.06
CA PRO A 130 -11.23 -8.07 -5.01
C PRO A 130 -10.33 -6.92 -5.46
N PHE A 131 -10.00 -6.03 -4.55
CA PHE A 131 -9.00 -4.98 -4.76
C PHE A 131 -8.31 -4.60 -3.46
N ASN A 132 -7.12 -4.03 -3.60
CA ASN A 132 -6.32 -3.54 -2.50
C ASN A 132 -5.87 -2.12 -2.80
N ILE A 133 -5.93 -1.25 -1.80
CA ILE A 133 -5.37 0.10 -1.88
C ILE A 133 -4.36 0.28 -0.75
N GLN A 134 -3.19 0.80 -1.11
CA GLN A 134 -2.14 1.15 -0.16
C GLN A 134 -2.12 2.67 0.05
N PHE A 135 -1.99 3.05 1.30
CA PHE A 135 -2.01 4.44 1.75
C PHE A 135 -0.79 4.75 2.61
N LEU A 136 -0.32 5.98 2.52
CA LEU A 136 0.49 6.60 3.55
C LEU A 136 -0.38 7.49 4.41
N ALA A 137 -0.24 7.42 5.72
CA ALA A 137 -0.89 8.33 6.63
C ALA A 137 0.12 8.91 7.63
N ARG A 138 0.11 10.21 7.73
CA ARG A 138 0.76 10.96 8.80
C ARG A 138 -0.32 11.77 9.49
N GLU A 139 -0.70 11.33 10.69
CA GLU A 139 -1.89 11.81 11.38
C GLU A 139 -3.15 11.63 10.50
N ASN A 140 -3.81 12.72 10.12
CA ASN A 140 -4.98 12.75 9.25
C ASN A 140 -4.66 13.14 7.78
N ASP A 141 -3.39 13.37 7.44
CA ASP A 141 -2.96 13.56 6.05
C ASP A 141 -2.75 12.20 5.40
N ILE A 142 -3.54 11.91 4.36
CA ILE A 142 -3.58 10.61 3.70
C ILE A 142 -3.17 10.79 2.24
N LYS A 143 -2.24 9.94 1.81
CA LYS A 143 -1.85 9.82 0.40
C LYS A 143 -2.14 8.41 -0.08
N VAL A 144 -2.65 8.28 -1.29
CA VAL A 144 -2.78 6.99 -1.98
C VAL A 144 -1.43 6.67 -2.63
N ILE A 145 -0.90 5.49 -2.34
CA ILE A 145 0.28 4.97 -3.03
C ILE A 145 -0.13 4.32 -4.34
N GLU A 146 -1.02 3.31 -4.24
CA GLU A 146 -1.48 2.55 -5.39
C GLU A 146 -2.82 1.87 -5.13
N CYS A 147 -3.52 1.52 -6.21
CA CYS A 147 -4.70 0.67 -6.19
C CYS A 147 -4.44 -0.55 -7.08
N ASN A 148 -4.52 -1.72 -6.49
CA ASN A 148 -4.32 -3.01 -7.15
C ASN A 148 -5.67 -3.68 -7.38
N LEU A 149 -6.04 -3.95 -8.64
CA LEU A 149 -7.30 -4.59 -9.01
C LEU A 149 -7.19 -6.13 -8.90
N ARG A 150 -6.75 -6.59 -7.75
CA ARG A 150 -6.56 -8.00 -7.40
C ARG A 150 -6.55 -8.16 -5.89
N ALA A 151 -6.68 -9.41 -5.42
CA ALA A 151 -6.42 -9.75 -4.02
C ALA A 151 -4.93 -9.51 -3.67
N SER A 152 -4.68 -8.95 -2.51
CA SER A 152 -3.35 -8.76 -1.94
C SER A 152 -2.83 -10.04 -1.27
N ARG A 153 -1.57 -10.04 -0.85
CA ARG A 153 -1.02 -11.13 -0.02
C ARG A 153 -1.60 -11.14 1.40
N SER A 154 -2.09 -10.01 1.89
CA SER A 154 -2.78 -9.90 3.19
C SER A 154 -4.26 -10.29 3.13
N PHE A 155 -4.85 -10.40 1.95
CA PHE A 155 -6.26 -10.73 1.76
C PHE A 155 -6.72 -12.01 2.50
N PRO A 156 -5.99 -13.17 2.43
CA PRO A 156 -6.34 -14.35 3.21
C PRO A 156 -6.23 -14.13 4.72
N PHE A 157 -5.24 -13.36 5.17
CA PHE A 157 -5.04 -13.04 6.58
C PHE A 157 -6.23 -12.23 7.14
N VAL A 158 -6.57 -11.10 6.51
CA VAL A 158 -7.69 -10.27 6.97
C VAL A 158 -9.02 -11.03 6.87
N SER A 159 -9.20 -11.89 5.87
CA SER A 159 -10.37 -12.76 5.72
C SER A 159 -10.53 -13.69 6.93
N LYS A 160 -9.45 -14.32 7.38
CA LYS A 160 -9.45 -15.21 8.56
C LYS A 160 -9.73 -14.44 9.85
N VAL A 161 -9.08 -13.30 10.05
CA VAL A 161 -9.26 -12.49 11.26
C VAL A 161 -10.67 -11.93 11.33
N LEU A 162 -11.21 -11.43 10.24
CA LEU A 162 -12.58 -10.90 10.15
C LEU A 162 -13.65 -12.01 10.26
N LYS A 163 -13.26 -13.27 10.07
CA LYS A 163 -14.18 -14.44 10.00
C LYS A 163 -15.25 -14.26 8.92
N ILE A 164 -14.86 -13.67 7.80
CA ILE A 164 -15.64 -13.55 6.58
C ILE A 164 -14.79 -14.11 5.45
N ASN A 165 -15.33 -15.07 4.70
CA ASN A 165 -14.61 -15.58 3.53
C ASN A 165 -14.65 -14.57 2.38
N LEU A 166 -13.72 -13.61 2.43
CA LEU A 166 -13.61 -12.55 1.40
C LEU A 166 -13.24 -13.13 0.03
N ILE A 167 -12.53 -14.27 0.00
CA ILE A 167 -12.14 -14.93 -1.26
C ILE A 167 -13.38 -15.49 -1.93
N GLU A 168 -14.24 -16.20 -1.19
CA GLU A 168 -15.51 -16.72 -1.70
C GLU A 168 -16.43 -15.58 -2.17
N LEU A 169 -16.53 -14.51 -1.36
CA LEU A 169 -17.32 -13.34 -1.69
C LEU A 169 -16.86 -12.70 -3.00
N ALA A 170 -15.55 -12.49 -3.16
CA ALA A 170 -14.95 -11.94 -4.37
C ALA A 170 -15.19 -12.84 -5.58
N THR A 171 -15.04 -14.15 -5.43
CA THR A 171 -15.28 -15.13 -6.49
C THR A 171 -16.74 -15.11 -6.95
N LYS A 172 -17.69 -15.08 -6.00
CA LYS A 172 -19.12 -14.96 -6.33
C LYS A 172 -19.44 -13.68 -7.10
N VAL A 173 -18.86 -12.55 -6.68
CA VAL A 173 -19.02 -11.28 -7.38
C VAL A 173 -18.51 -11.37 -8.82
N MET A 174 -17.29 -11.91 -9.02
CA MET A 174 -16.69 -12.04 -10.35
C MET A 174 -17.48 -12.98 -11.27
N LEU A 175 -18.13 -13.99 -10.71
CA LEU A 175 -19.01 -14.90 -11.44
C LEU A 175 -20.44 -14.37 -11.65
N GLY A 176 -20.75 -13.16 -11.17
CA GLY A 176 -22.10 -12.59 -11.26
C GLY A 176 -23.14 -13.24 -10.35
N LEU A 177 -22.71 -14.06 -9.39
CA LEU A 177 -23.61 -14.76 -8.47
C LEU A 177 -24.22 -13.79 -7.44
N PRO A 178 -25.37 -14.12 -6.86
CA PRO A 178 -25.95 -13.37 -5.75
C PRO A 178 -25.01 -13.34 -4.56
N VAL A 179 -24.82 -12.16 -3.96
CA VAL A 179 -24.02 -11.95 -2.77
C VAL A 179 -24.78 -11.08 -1.78
N GLU A 180 -24.66 -11.42 -0.51
CA GLU A 180 -25.12 -10.60 0.58
C GLU A 180 -23.98 -9.78 1.15
N LYS A 181 -24.26 -8.55 1.55
CA LYS A 181 -23.30 -7.69 2.22
C LYS A 181 -23.09 -8.18 3.65
N PRO A 182 -21.84 -8.55 4.04
CA PRO A 182 -21.59 -8.99 5.38
C PRO A 182 -21.93 -7.92 6.43
N ASN A 183 -22.65 -8.30 7.47
CA ASN A 183 -23.00 -7.41 8.58
C ASN A 183 -21.95 -7.50 9.69
N LYS A 184 -20.69 -7.26 9.35
CA LYS A 184 -19.57 -7.17 10.29
C LYS A 184 -18.65 -6.05 9.89
N ASN A 185 -18.08 -5.39 10.87
CA ASN A 185 -17.07 -4.36 10.65
C ASN A 185 -15.88 -4.58 11.60
N LEU A 186 -14.79 -3.86 11.38
CA LEU A 186 -13.56 -3.99 12.14
C LEU A 186 -13.71 -3.67 13.64
N PHE A 187 -14.72 -2.88 14.02
CA PHE A 187 -14.97 -2.51 15.42
C PHE A 187 -15.73 -3.61 16.21
N ASP A 188 -16.24 -4.63 15.51
CA ASP A 188 -16.95 -5.75 16.15
C ASP A 188 -15.99 -6.84 16.65
N LEU A 189 -14.69 -6.67 16.45
CA LEU A 189 -13.67 -7.65 16.82
C LEU A 189 -13.16 -7.39 18.24
N GLY A 190 -13.31 -8.38 19.12
CA GLY A 190 -12.74 -8.36 20.48
C GLY A 190 -11.27 -8.83 20.56
N TYR A 191 -10.56 -8.89 19.43
CA TYR A 191 -9.18 -9.34 19.33
C TYR A 191 -8.46 -8.68 18.16
N VAL A 192 -7.13 -8.76 18.18
CA VAL A 192 -6.25 -8.27 17.12
C VAL A 192 -5.54 -9.47 16.48
N GLY A 193 -5.58 -9.55 15.16
CA GLY A 193 -4.76 -10.48 14.41
C GLY A 193 -3.44 -9.83 14.02
N ILE A 194 -2.37 -10.62 14.03
CA ILE A 194 -1.03 -10.19 13.60
C ILE A 194 -0.54 -11.16 12.53
N LYS A 195 -0.08 -10.62 11.42
CA LYS A 195 0.67 -11.32 10.38
C LYS A 195 2.13 -10.92 10.54
N ALA A 196 2.98 -11.84 10.90
CA ALA A 196 4.43 -11.67 10.91
C ALA A 196 5.05 -12.51 9.78
N SER A 197 6.00 -11.93 9.06
CA SER A 197 6.74 -12.63 8.02
C SER A 197 7.80 -13.52 8.63
N GLN A 198 7.96 -14.72 8.07
CA GLN A 198 9.04 -15.63 8.42
C GLN A 198 9.99 -15.76 7.23
N PHE A 199 11.25 -15.42 7.44
CA PHE A 199 12.29 -15.50 6.42
C PHE A 199 13.07 -16.79 6.51
N SER A 200 13.33 -17.41 5.37
CA SER A 200 14.21 -18.58 5.27
C SER A 200 15.65 -18.11 5.07
N PHE A 201 16.37 -17.80 6.16
CA PHE A 201 17.76 -17.33 6.11
C PHE A 201 18.70 -18.31 5.41
N ASN A 202 18.39 -19.62 5.42
CA ASN A 202 19.15 -20.63 4.67
C ASN A 202 19.11 -20.40 3.14
N ARG A 203 18.11 -19.66 2.64
CA ARG A 203 17.95 -19.31 1.22
C ARG A 203 18.32 -17.87 0.90
N LEU A 204 18.38 -17.03 1.92
CA LEU A 204 18.71 -15.61 1.80
C LEU A 204 20.19 -15.42 2.11
N GLN A 205 21.05 -15.74 1.15
CA GLN A 205 22.48 -15.46 1.27
C GLN A 205 22.68 -13.96 1.48
N LYS A 206 23.47 -13.58 2.49
CA LYS A 206 23.77 -12.19 2.87
C LYS A 206 22.65 -11.43 3.60
N ALA A 207 21.56 -12.08 4.00
CA ALA A 207 20.62 -11.46 4.92
C ALA A 207 21.13 -11.54 6.35
N ASP A 208 21.00 -10.44 7.10
CA ASP A 208 21.30 -10.44 8.53
C ASP A 208 20.16 -11.17 9.27
N PRO A 209 20.47 -12.21 10.09
CA PRO A 209 19.44 -12.93 10.84
C PRO A 209 19.04 -12.25 12.16
N VAL A 210 19.66 -11.10 12.51
CA VAL A 210 19.43 -10.38 13.78
C VAL A 210 18.53 -9.16 13.57
#